data_d46b10611cf2b6c68715cc26edb09d74
#
_entry.id   d46b10611cf2b6c68715cc26edb09d74
#
_cell.length_a   1.000
_cell.length_b   1.000
_cell.length_c   1.000
_cell.angle_alpha   90.00
_cell.angle_beta   90.00
_cell.angle_gamma   90.00
#
_symmetry.space_group_name_H-M   'P 1'
#
loop_
_entity.id
_entity.type
_entity.pdbx_description
1 polymer ?
#
loop_
_entity_poly.entity_id
_entity_poly.type
_entity_poly.pdbx_seq_one_letter_code
_entity_poly.pdbx_strand_id
1 'polypeptide(L)'
;SLVNTLFVLDEPSIGLHPRDMNRITVAMHRLRDAGNTLVVVEHDPAVMLAADRMIDMGPGPGERGGQIVFDGTPQALKHADTLTGAYLGARKHVSMGIKRMVTDSTPRLILEGASEHNLRDVSVDFPLQRLVVVTGVSGSGKSTLIQDVLAPALMRHFGRATESPGRHQRLLGADHLADVVYVCLLYTSDAADE
;
A
#
# COMPACT_ATOMS: atom_id res chain seq x y z
N SER A 1 -18.73 -18.62 -21.01
CA SER A 1 -17.31 -18.29 -20.77
C SER A 1 -16.97 -17.02 -21.53
N LEU A 2 -16.34 -16.06 -20.87
CA LEU A 2 -15.85 -14.85 -21.51
C LEU A 2 -14.61 -15.21 -22.33
N VAL A 3 -14.70 -15.04 -23.65
CA VAL A 3 -13.61 -15.20 -24.62
C VAL A 3 -13.63 -14.00 -25.57
N ASN A 4 -12.50 -13.63 -26.14
CA ASN A 4 -12.32 -12.46 -27.01
C ASN A 4 -12.80 -11.14 -26.35
N THR A 5 -12.65 -11.05 -25.03
CA THR A 5 -13.04 -9.88 -24.25
C THR A 5 -11.79 -9.08 -23.90
N LEU A 6 -11.87 -7.75 -23.95
CA LEU A 6 -10.88 -6.85 -23.40
C LEU A 6 -11.24 -6.54 -21.95
N PHE A 7 -10.32 -6.88 -21.03
CA PHE A 7 -10.38 -6.47 -19.63
C PHE A 7 -9.45 -5.26 -19.43
N VAL A 8 -9.99 -4.21 -18.84
CA VAL A 8 -9.20 -3.05 -18.40
C VAL A 8 -9.21 -3.04 -16.89
N LEU A 9 -8.02 -3.13 -16.27
CA LEU A 9 -7.84 -3.18 -14.83
C LEU A 9 -6.96 -2.00 -14.41
N ASP A 10 -7.45 -1.18 -13.49
CA ASP A 10 -6.72 -0.04 -12.96
C ASP A 10 -6.26 -0.36 -11.53
N GLU A 11 -4.94 -0.41 -11.33
CA GLU A 11 -4.27 -0.73 -10.07
C GLU A 11 -4.87 -1.92 -9.29
N PRO A 12 -5.07 -3.11 -9.92
CA PRO A 12 -5.74 -4.23 -9.27
C PRO A 12 -4.96 -4.81 -8.09
N SER A 13 -3.69 -4.45 -7.91
CA SER A 13 -2.84 -4.86 -6.78
C SER A 13 -3.02 -3.99 -5.54
N ILE A 14 -3.73 -2.87 -5.63
CA ILE A 14 -3.80 -1.90 -4.53
C ILE A 14 -4.37 -2.54 -3.25
N GLY A 15 -3.70 -2.30 -2.13
CA GLY A 15 -4.11 -2.83 -0.82
C GLY A 15 -3.84 -4.32 -0.62
N LEU A 16 -3.25 -5.02 -1.58
CA LEU A 16 -2.94 -6.44 -1.44
C LEU A 16 -1.61 -6.69 -0.74
N HIS A 17 -1.59 -7.76 0.04
CA HIS A 17 -0.34 -8.27 0.60
C HIS A 17 0.50 -8.98 -0.48
N PRO A 18 1.85 -8.94 -0.45
CA PRO A 18 2.71 -9.61 -1.42
C PRO A 18 2.39 -11.09 -1.67
N ARG A 19 1.87 -11.81 -0.68
CA ARG A 19 1.42 -13.21 -0.83
C ARG A 19 0.19 -13.35 -1.73
N ASP A 20 -0.66 -12.31 -1.77
CA ASP A 20 -1.88 -12.32 -2.56
C ASP A 20 -1.62 -11.88 -4.01
N MET A 21 -0.49 -11.21 -4.28
CA MET A 21 -0.07 -10.77 -5.61
C MET A 21 0.04 -11.94 -6.60
N ASN A 22 0.57 -13.07 -6.17
CA ASN A 22 0.66 -14.25 -7.02
C ASN A 22 -0.73 -14.77 -7.45
N ARG A 23 -1.74 -14.66 -6.59
CA ARG A 23 -3.12 -15.10 -6.89
C ARG A 23 -3.74 -14.24 -7.98
N ILE A 24 -3.56 -12.92 -7.92
CA ILE A 24 -4.03 -11.98 -8.96
C ILE A 24 -3.31 -12.25 -10.27
N THR A 25 -1.99 -12.37 -10.25
CA THR A 25 -1.19 -12.65 -11.45
C THR A 25 -1.63 -13.96 -12.11
N VAL A 26 -1.84 -15.02 -11.33
CA VAL A 26 -2.36 -16.30 -11.85
C VAL A 26 -3.78 -16.14 -12.43
N ALA A 27 -4.64 -15.34 -11.80
CA ALA A 27 -5.99 -15.10 -12.32
C ALA A 27 -5.94 -14.34 -13.66
N MET A 28 -5.10 -13.32 -13.76
CA MET A 28 -4.89 -12.56 -15.01
C MET A 28 -4.36 -13.47 -16.14
N HIS A 29 -3.36 -14.31 -15.85
CA HIS A 29 -2.87 -15.27 -16.84
C HIS A 29 -3.94 -16.26 -17.30
N ARG A 30 -4.78 -16.76 -16.38
CA ARG A 30 -5.90 -17.65 -16.75
C ARG A 30 -6.91 -16.95 -17.66
N LEU A 31 -7.22 -15.68 -17.42
CA LEU A 31 -8.11 -14.91 -18.29
C LEU A 31 -7.47 -14.71 -19.67
N ARG A 32 -6.18 -14.37 -19.74
CA ARG A 32 -5.43 -14.26 -21.00
C ARG A 32 -5.44 -15.59 -21.76
N ASP A 33 -5.09 -16.69 -21.09
CA ASP A 33 -4.94 -18.01 -21.70
C ASP A 33 -6.30 -18.59 -22.15
N ALA A 34 -7.41 -18.08 -21.61
CA ALA A 34 -8.76 -18.35 -22.11
C ALA A 34 -9.12 -17.59 -23.41
N GLY A 35 -8.18 -16.86 -24.01
CA GLY A 35 -8.37 -16.12 -25.26
C GLY A 35 -8.84 -14.68 -25.07
N ASN A 36 -8.58 -14.07 -23.92
CA ASN A 36 -8.90 -12.67 -23.66
C ASN A 36 -7.65 -11.77 -23.74
N THR A 37 -7.89 -10.48 -23.84
CA THR A 37 -6.85 -9.44 -23.75
C THR A 37 -7.02 -8.68 -22.44
N LEU A 38 -5.91 -8.40 -21.76
CA LEU A 38 -5.91 -7.59 -20.55
C LEU A 38 -5.03 -6.36 -20.75
N VAL A 39 -5.57 -5.20 -20.41
CA VAL A 39 -4.81 -3.96 -20.26
C VAL A 39 -4.83 -3.61 -18.77
N VAL A 40 -3.65 -3.50 -18.18
CA VAL A 40 -3.51 -3.33 -16.72
C VAL A 40 -2.68 -2.09 -16.48
N VAL A 41 -3.21 -1.14 -15.71
CA VAL A 41 -2.45 -0.02 -15.18
C VAL A 41 -1.85 -0.45 -13.85
N GLU A 42 -0.54 -0.47 -13.73
CA GLU A 42 0.16 -0.98 -12.55
C GLU A 42 1.52 -0.33 -12.32
N HIS A 43 1.94 -0.36 -11.08
CA HIS A 43 3.26 0.08 -10.65
C HIS A 43 3.95 -0.95 -9.74
N ASP A 44 3.28 -2.04 -9.41
CA ASP A 44 3.91 -3.14 -8.67
C ASP A 44 4.84 -3.96 -9.58
N PRO A 45 6.13 -4.09 -9.23
CA PRO A 45 7.11 -4.80 -10.05
C PRO A 45 6.76 -6.25 -10.34
N ALA A 46 6.07 -6.95 -9.43
CA ALA A 46 5.72 -8.36 -9.62
C ALA A 46 4.67 -8.52 -10.73
N VAL A 47 3.67 -7.64 -10.75
CA VAL A 47 2.64 -7.61 -11.81
C VAL A 47 3.24 -7.14 -13.13
N MET A 48 4.04 -6.07 -13.09
CA MET A 48 4.71 -5.52 -14.29
C MET A 48 5.56 -6.57 -14.99
N LEU A 49 6.37 -7.33 -14.23
CA LEU A 49 7.24 -8.36 -14.77
C LEU A 49 6.51 -9.60 -15.29
N ALA A 50 5.26 -9.81 -14.88
CA ALA A 50 4.41 -10.90 -15.35
C ALA A 50 3.68 -10.58 -16.68
N ALA A 51 3.75 -9.34 -17.16
CA ALA A 51 3.13 -8.93 -18.41
C ALA A 51 3.88 -9.46 -19.64
N ASP A 52 3.17 -9.66 -20.75
CA ASP A 52 3.76 -10.00 -22.03
C ASP A 52 4.34 -8.75 -22.74
N ARG A 53 3.75 -7.58 -22.48
CA ARG A 53 4.15 -6.29 -23.06
C ARG A 53 4.02 -5.19 -22.01
N MET A 54 4.93 -4.25 -22.05
CA MET A 54 4.98 -3.05 -21.22
C MET A 54 4.91 -1.80 -22.07
N ILE A 55 4.05 -0.87 -21.69
CA ILE A 55 4.01 0.50 -22.22
C ILE A 55 4.33 1.41 -21.04
N ASP A 56 5.45 2.14 -21.11
CA ASP A 56 5.88 3.07 -20.07
C ASP A 56 5.54 4.50 -20.48
N MET A 57 4.83 5.19 -19.60
CA MET A 57 4.39 6.58 -19.79
C MET A 57 5.31 7.52 -19.03
N GLY A 58 5.71 8.63 -19.65
CA GLY A 58 6.63 9.59 -19.05
C GLY A 58 6.83 10.84 -19.90
N PRO A 59 7.99 11.51 -19.76
CA PRO A 59 9.11 11.20 -18.85
C PRO A 59 8.92 11.63 -17.39
N GLY A 60 7.87 12.36 -17.08
CA GLY A 60 7.59 12.85 -15.72
C GLY A 60 6.10 13.06 -15.47
N PRO A 61 5.72 13.56 -14.28
CA PRO A 61 4.32 13.83 -13.94
C PRO A 61 3.81 15.13 -14.58
N GLY A 62 2.48 15.26 -14.67
CA GLY A 62 1.78 16.45 -15.13
C GLY A 62 2.16 16.83 -16.56
N GLU A 63 2.46 18.11 -16.80
CA GLU A 63 2.81 18.65 -18.13
C GLU A 63 4.05 18.02 -18.76
N ARG A 64 4.92 17.40 -17.97
CA ARG A 64 6.10 16.67 -18.46
C ARG A 64 5.80 15.21 -18.80
N GLY A 65 4.57 14.77 -18.62
CA GLY A 65 4.11 13.42 -18.91
C GLY A 65 3.41 13.31 -20.26
N GLY A 66 2.57 12.30 -20.38
CA GLY A 66 1.69 12.10 -21.53
C GLY A 66 2.36 11.51 -22.77
N GLN A 67 3.61 11.06 -22.66
CA GLN A 67 4.35 10.47 -23.79
C GLN A 67 4.64 8.99 -23.50
N ILE A 68 4.64 8.17 -24.55
CA ILE A 68 5.17 6.81 -24.46
C ILE A 68 6.70 6.92 -24.53
N VAL A 69 7.39 6.56 -23.47
CA VAL A 69 8.86 6.57 -23.37
C VAL A 69 9.46 5.20 -23.60
N PHE A 70 8.65 4.14 -23.49
CA PHE A 70 9.05 2.78 -23.82
C PHE A 70 7.83 1.95 -24.24
N ASP A 71 8.05 1.05 -25.19
CA ASP A 71 7.09 0.04 -25.62
C ASP A 71 7.84 -1.24 -26.00
N GLY A 72 7.62 -2.33 -25.26
CA GLY A 72 8.35 -3.58 -25.48
C GLY A 72 8.08 -4.63 -24.39
N THR A 73 8.99 -5.59 -24.26
CA THR A 73 8.88 -6.63 -23.23
C THR A 73 9.36 -6.13 -21.89
N PRO A 74 8.90 -6.71 -20.76
CA PRO A 74 9.42 -6.38 -19.42
C PRO A 74 10.94 -6.54 -19.31
N GLN A 75 11.51 -7.53 -20.00
CA GLN A 75 12.95 -7.76 -19.98
C GLN A 75 13.71 -6.63 -20.68
N ALA A 76 13.21 -6.16 -21.82
CA ALA A 76 13.80 -5.02 -22.53
C ALA A 76 13.67 -3.73 -21.71
N LEU A 77 12.56 -3.52 -21.00
CA LEU A 77 12.36 -2.35 -20.13
C LEU A 77 13.42 -2.25 -19.03
N LYS A 78 13.87 -3.36 -18.46
CA LYS A 78 14.95 -3.36 -17.44
C LYS A 78 16.24 -2.70 -17.93
N HIS A 79 16.48 -2.71 -19.22
CA HIS A 79 17.68 -2.15 -19.86
C HIS A 79 17.43 -0.79 -20.52
N ALA A 80 16.17 -0.35 -20.56
CA ALA A 80 15.79 0.91 -21.16
C ALA A 80 16.27 2.12 -20.33
N ASP A 81 16.61 3.21 -21.00
CA ASP A 81 16.96 4.47 -20.36
C ASP A 81 15.71 5.27 -19.99
N THR A 82 14.87 4.68 -19.16
CA THR A 82 13.68 5.31 -18.57
C THR A 82 13.75 5.23 -17.07
N LEU A 83 12.97 6.06 -16.38
CA LEU A 83 12.90 6.05 -14.92
C LEU A 83 12.44 4.67 -14.42
N THR A 84 11.35 4.14 -14.99
CA THR A 84 10.81 2.82 -14.67
C THR A 84 11.83 1.72 -14.96
N GLY A 85 12.50 1.77 -16.11
CA GLY A 85 13.54 0.81 -16.47
C GLY A 85 14.73 0.84 -15.51
N ALA A 86 15.12 2.03 -15.04
CA ALA A 86 16.20 2.17 -14.08
C ALA A 86 15.87 1.54 -12.72
N TYR A 87 14.63 1.66 -12.24
CA TYR A 87 14.18 1.01 -11.00
C TYR A 87 14.00 -0.50 -11.17
N LEU A 88 13.34 -0.96 -12.23
CA LEU A 88 13.15 -2.40 -12.50
C LEU A 88 14.47 -3.11 -12.79
N GLY A 89 15.44 -2.44 -13.41
CA GLY A 89 16.78 -2.96 -13.68
C GLY A 89 17.74 -2.83 -12.50
N ALA A 90 17.28 -2.39 -11.33
CA ALA A 90 18.08 -2.17 -10.12
C ALA A 90 19.25 -1.17 -10.30
N ARG A 91 19.21 -0.31 -11.34
CA ARG A 91 20.18 0.77 -11.54
C ARG A 91 19.89 1.98 -10.67
N LYS A 92 18.64 2.15 -10.22
CA LYS A 92 18.23 3.12 -9.20
C LYS A 92 17.63 2.40 -8.00
N HIS A 93 18.03 2.81 -6.83
CA HIS A 93 17.44 2.37 -5.57
C HIS A 93 16.88 3.59 -4.84
N VAL A 94 15.75 3.42 -4.18
CA VAL A 94 15.33 4.39 -3.16
C VAL A 94 16.40 4.37 -2.08
N SER A 95 17.07 5.51 -1.86
CA SER A 95 18.05 5.62 -0.78
C SER A 95 17.38 5.25 0.53
N MET A 96 17.80 4.14 1.11
CA MET A 96 17.38 3.81 2.48
C MET A 96 18.13 4.76 3.41
N GLY A 97 17.43 5.77 3.92
CA GLY A 97 17.97 6.67 4.92
C GLY A 97 18.56 5.92 6.12
N ILE A 98 19.35 6.61 6.91
CA ILE A 98 19.98 6.03 8.12
C ILE A 98 18.86 5.52 9.04
N LYS A 99 18.83 4.22 9.31
CA LYS A 99 17.90 3.62 10.27
C LYS A 99 18.25 4.09 11.68
N ARG A 100 17.28 4.70 12.36
CA ARG A 100 17.43 5.06 13.77
C ARG A 100 17.21 3.82 14.64
N MET A 101 18.17 3.47 15.46
CA MET A 101 18.04 2.33 16.38
C MET A 101 16.91 2.59 17.40
N VAL A 102 16.22 1.52 17.74
CA VAL A 102 15.27 1.50 18.88
C VAL A 102 16.03 0.99 20.10
N THR A 103 16.03 1.75 21.16
CA THR A 103 16.70 1.42 22.43
C THR A 103 15.68 1.43 23.55
N ASP A 104 16.07 0.99 24.74
CA ASP A 104 15.19 1.02 25.93
C ASP A 104 14.77 2.43 26.32
N SER A 105 15.61 3.44 26.01
CA SER A 105 15.30 4.85 26.24
C SER A 105 14.43 5.49 25.13
N THR A 106 14.11 4.77 24.06
CA THR A 106 13.25 5.31 23.00
C THR A 106 11.82 5.44 23.54
N PRO A 107 11.22 6.66 23.52
CA PRO A 107 9.84 6.84 23.92
C PRO A 107 8.89 5.97 23.09
N ARG A 108 7.83 5.49 23.67
CA ARG A 108 6.90 4.56 23.04
C ARG A 108 5.46 5.01 23.24
N LEU A 109 4.67 4.81 22.23
CA LEU A 109 3.22 4.78 22.31
C LEU A 109 2.81 3.33 22.48
N ILE A 110 2.06 3.01 23.53
CA ILE A 110 1.70 1.64 23.86
C ILE A 110 0.17 1.51 23.82
N LEU A 111 -0.31 0.60 22.99
CA LEU A 111 -1.71 0.19 22.92
C LEU A 111 -1.82 -1.19 23.55
N GLU A 112 -2.67 -1.32 24.57
CA GLU A 112 -2.87 -2.58 25.28
C GLU A 112 -4.28 -3.12 25.11
N GLY A 113 -4.38 -4.42 24.90
CA GLY A 113 -5.63 -5.17 24.97
C GLY A 113 -6.62 -4.83 23.85
N ALA A 114 -6.16 -4.52 22.64
CA ALA A 114 -7.03 -4.26 21.51
C ALA A 114 -7.81 -5.52 21.12
N SER A 115 -9.14 -5.44 21.14
CA SER A 115 -10.05 -6.59 21.00
C SER A 115 -11.22 -6.29 20.05
N GLU A 116 -11.06 -5.34 19.14
CA GLU A 116 -12.07 -4.99 18.16
C GLU A 116 -12.06 -5.96 16.99
N HIS A 117 -13.22 -6.31 16.46
CA HIS A 117 -13.43 -7.25 15.35
C HIS A 117 -12.64 -8.56 15.55
N ASN A 118 -11.65 -8.82 14.72
CA ASN A 118 -10.83 -10.03 14.75
C ASN A 118 -9.56 -9.90 15.61
N LEU A 119 -9.33 -8.76 16.26
CA LEU A 119 -8.23 -8.59 17.18
C LEU A 119 -8.45 -9.41 18.46
N ARG A 120 -7.42 -10.10 18.91
CA ARG A 120 -7.47 -11.00 20.08
C ARG A 120 -6.54 -10.52 21.15
N ASP A 121 -6.98 -9.54 21.94
CA ASP A 121 -6.22 -8.95 23.05
C ASP A 121 -4.80 -8.52 22.64
N VAL A 122 -4.72 -7.81 21.49
CA VAL A 122 -3.45 -7.40 20.90
C VAL A 122 -2.87 -6.24 21.70
N SER A 123 -1.65 -6.43 22.19
CA SER A 123 -0.85 -5.37 22.81
C SER A 123 0.38 -5.11 21.95
N VAL A 124 0.65 -3.83 21.65
CA VAL A 124 1.74 -3.41 20.78
C VAL A 124 2.31 -2.08 21.22
N ASP A 125 3.63 -1.96 21.14
CA ASP A 125 4.35 -0.72 21.39
C ASP A 125 4.93 -0.15 20.09
N PHE A 126 4.68 1.13 19.87
CA PHE A 126 5.17 1.87 18.71
C PHE A 126 6.31 2.79 19.17
N PRO A 127 7.57 2.51 18.78
CA PRO A 127 8.67 3.40 19.10
C PRO A 127 8.50 4.74 18.41
N LEU A 128 8.50 5.82 19.17
CA LEU A 128 8.28 7.17 18.66
C LEU A 128 9.52 7.70 17.91
N GLN A 129 9.32 8.71 17.07
CA GLN A 129 10.34 9.28 16.19
C GLN A 129 10.99 8.24 15.26
N ARG A 130 10.24 7.21 14.90
CA ARG A 130 10.63 6.11 14.01
C ARG A 130 9.61 5.94 12.89
N LEU A 131 10.04 5.41 11.77
CA LEU A 131 9.13 4.86 10.77
C LEU A 131 8.75 3.45 11.21
N VAL A 132 7.48 3.25 11.54
CA VAL A 132 6.93 1.95 11.93
C VAL A 132 5.99 1.48 10.83
N VAL A 133 6.16 0.24 10.41
CA VAL A 133 5.32 -0.38 9.37
C VAL A 133 4.53 -1.53 9.97
N VAL A 134 3.20 -1.48 9.84
CA VAL A 134 2.31 -2.59 10.19
C VAL A 134 2.00 -3.39 8.93
N THR A 135 2.35 -4.66 8.91
CA THR A 135 2.21 -5.54 7.75
C THR A 135 1.51 -6.85 8.11
N GLY A 136 1.03 -7.56 7.14
CA GLY A 136 0.35 -8.84 7.29
C GLY A 136 -0.58 -9.14 6.11
N VAL A 137 -1.11 -10.35 6.02
CA VAL A 137 -2.04 -10.77 4.96
C VAL A 137 -3.33 -9.94 4.98
N SER A 138 -4.04 -9.92 3.85
CA SER A 138 -5.36 -9.26 3.78
C SER A 138 -6.32 -9.87 4.81
N GLY A 139 -7.11 -9.03 5.49
CA GLY A 139 -8.04 -9.46 6.53
C GLY A 139 -7.39 -9.82 7.88
N SER A 140 -6.08 -9.62 8.07
CA SER A 140 -5.40 -9.94 9.34
C SER A 140 -5.66 -8.96 10.50
N GLY A 141 -6.41 -7.89 10.29
CA GLY A 141 -6.76 -6.91 11.32
C GLY A 141 -5.88 -5.66 11.35
N LYS A 142 -5.01 -5.44 10.35
CA LYS A 142 -4.13 -4.24 10.29
C LYS A 142 -4.95 -2.94 10.31
N SER A 143 -5.95 -2.84 9.44
CA SER A 143 -6.83 -1.67 9.36
C SER A 143 -7.61 -1.50 10.64
N THR A 144 -8.14 -2.59 11.22
CA THR A 144 -8.83 -2.56 12.50
C THR A 144 -7.92 -2.02 13.60
N LEU A 145 -6.68 -2.50 13.70
CA LEU A 145 -5.73 -2.04 14.72
C LEU A 145 -5.44 -0.53 14.59
N ILE A 146 -5.24 -0.05 13.38
CA ILE A 146 -4.82 1.35 13.15
C ILE A 146 -6.03 2.27 12.99
N GLN A 147 -6.97 1.95 12.10
CA GLN A 147 -8.09 2.81 11.72
C GLN A 147 -9.21 2.80 12.75
N ASP A 148 -9.53 1.61 13.31
CA ASP A 148 -10.70 1.49 14.17
C ASP A 148 -10.32 1.63 15.65
N VAL A 149 -9.06 1.36 16.04
CA VAL A 149 -8.62 1.44 17.44
C VAL A 149 -7.63 2.56 17.69
N LEU A 150 -6.43 2.51 17.12
CA LEU A 150 -5.32 3.41 17.48
C LEU A 150 -5.60 4.87 17.10
N ALA A 151 -5.99 5.12 15.85
CA ALA A 151 -6.20 6.48 15.36
C ALA A 151 -7.36 7.17 16.10
N PRO A 152 -8.55 6.57 16.28
CA PRO A 152 -9.61 7.17 17.07
C PRO A 152 -9.24 7.38 18.55
N ALA A 153 -8.47 6.44 19.15
CA ALA A 153 -8.03 6.59 20.54
C ALA A 153 -7.11 7.82 20.70
N LEU A 154 -6.19 8.04 19.76
CA LEU A 154 -5.32 9.23 19.75
C LEU A 154 -6.11 10.50 19.45
N MET A 155 -7.00 10.50 18.47
CA MET A 155 -7.86 11.64 18.14
C MET A 155 -8.68 12.08 19.36
N ARG A 156 -9.24 11.11 20.08
CA ARG A 156 -9.97 11.37 21.31
C ARG A 156 -9.07 11.95 22.42
N HIS A 157 -7.85 11.42 22.56
CA HIS A 157 -6.85 11.94 23.51
C HIS A 157 -6.56 13.42 23.25
N PHE A 158 -6.45 13.82 21.98
CA PHE A 158 -6.22 15.22 21.57
C PHE A 158 -7.51 16.05 21.45
N GLY A 159 -8.66 15.56 21.93
CA GLY A 159 -9.93 16.29 21.90
C GLY A 159 -10.50 16.54 20.50
N ARG A 160 -10.08 15.75 19.51
CA ARG A 160 -10.60 15.83 18.16
C ARG A 160 -11.90 15.05 17.99
N ALA A 161 -12.81 15.55 17.14
CA ALA A 161 -14.00 14.83 16.76
C ALA A 161 -13.63 13.55 16.02
N THR A 162 -14.12 12.42 16.50
CA THR A 162 -13.88 11.09 15.93
C THR A 162 -14.97 10.14 16.36
N GLU A 163 -15.07 8.99 15.70
CA GLU A 163 -15.87 7.86 16.18
C GLU A 163 -15.31 7.31 17.48
N SER A 164 -16.12 6.53 18.19
CA SER A 164 -15.65 5.87 19.41
C SER A 164 -14.53 4.89 19.04
N PRO A 165 -13.39 4.94 19.73
CA PRO A 165 -12.32 3.96 19.52
C PRO A 165 -12.83 2.54 19.74
N GLY A 166 -12.38 1.61 18.90
CA GLY A 166 -12.63 0.19 19.08
C GLY A 166 -12.12 -0.30 20.44
N ARG A 167 -12.60 -1.46 20.87
CA ARG A 167 -12.32 -2.01 22.20
C ARG A 167 -10.82 -2.20 22.43
N HIS A 168 -10.31 -1.59 23.48
CA HIS A 168 -8.94 -1.71 23.98
C HIS A 168 -8.91 -1.42 25.47
N GLN A 169 -7.85 -1.84 26.15
CA GLN A 169 -7.73 -1.63 27.59
C GLN A 169 -7.13 -0.25 27.90
N ARG A 170 -5.98 0.08 27.31
CA ARG A 170 -5.25 1.32 27.59
C ARG A 170 -4.46 1.81 26.38
N LEU A 171 -4.29 3.13 26.32
CA LEU A 171 -3.34 3.81 25.45
C LEU A 171 -2.39 4.63 26.34
N LEU A 172 -1.10 4.32 26.29
CA LEU A 172 -0.07 4.96 27.13
C LEU A 172 0.96 5.67 26.21
N GLY A 173 1.59 6.71 26.74
CA GLY A 173 2.64 7.44 26.04
C GLY A 173 2.14 8.43 25.00
N ALA A 174 0.84 8.68 24.90
CA ALA A 174 0.28 9.70 23.99
C ALA A 174 0.76 11.12 24.34
N ASP A 175 1.12 11.37 25.60
CA ASP A 175 1.66 12.66 26.06
C ASP A 175 3.02 13.02 25.46
N HIS A 176 3.71 12.08 24.84
CA HIS A 176 4.93 12.34 24.07
C HIS A 176 4.65 12.89 22.68
N LEU A 177 3.40 12.94 22.24
CA LEU A 177 2.96 13.43 20.96
C LEU A 177 2.28 14.80 21.11
N ALA A 178 2.47 15.67 20.16
CA ALA A 178 1.76 16.94 20.12
C ALA A 178 0.40 16.82 19.42
N ASP A 179 0.27 15.88 18.48
CA ASP A 179 -0.92 15.71 17.64
C ASP A 179 -0.89 14.40 16.87
N VAL A 180 -2.03 14.06 16.25
CA VAL A 180 -2.19 12.93 15.33
C VAL A 180 -2.84 13.39 14.03
N VAL A 181 -2.29 12.93 12.91
CA VAL A 181 -2.89 13.11 11.58
C VAL A 181 -3.10 11.71 11.00
N TYR A 182 -4.33 11.38 10.67
CA TYR A 182 -4.69 10.15 9.98
C TYR A 182 -4.95 10.45 8.51
N VAL A 183 -4.21 9.78 7.63
CA VAL A 183 -4.36 9.90 6.18
C VAL A 183 -4.72 8.52 5.64
N CYS A 184 -5.90 8.39 5.08
CA CYS A 184 -6.35 7.19 4.40
C CYS A 184 -6.42 7.48 2.90
N LEU A 185 -5.61 6.77 2.11
CA LEU A 185 -5.66 6.82 0.66
C LEU A 185 -6.68 5.78 0.15
N LEU A 186 -7.91 5.84 0.65
CA LEU A 186 -9.01 5.14 0.00
C LEU A 186 -9.39 5.98 -1.23
N TYR A 187 -9.15 5.44 -2.40
CA TYR A 187 -9.82 5.92 -3.60
C TYR A 187 -11.31 5.63 -3.42
N THR A 188 -12.06 6.59 -2.92
CA THR A 188 -13.51 6.56 -3.06
C THR A 188 -13.80 6.92 -4.51
N SER A 189 -14.26 5.97 -5.27
CA SER A 189 -14.83 6.16 -6.61
C SER A 189 -16.18 6.89 -6.59
N ASP A 190 -16.47 7.69 -5.56
CA ASP A 190 -17.75 8.37 -5.35
C ASP A 190 -17.64 9.88 -5.57
N ALA A 191 -16.90 10.31 -6.58
CA ALA A 191 -16.91 11.69 -7.05
C ALA A 191 -17.33 11.78 -8.52
N ALA A 192 -18.40 11.08 -8.89
CA ALA A 192 -19.00 11.20 -10.21
C ALA A 192 -20.53 11.06 -10.10
N ASP A 193 -21.17 11.96 -9.37
CA ASP A 193 -22.59 12.28 -9.52
C ASP A 193 -22.89 13.59 -8.79
N GLU A 194 -22.49 14.73 -9.40
CA GLU A 194 -23.18 16.01 -9.33
C GLU A 194 -22.86 16.83 -10.58
#